data_70d1ccaf6b3fbbc34c794566b14d8b27
#
_entry.id   70d1ccaf6b3fbbc34c794566b14d8b27
#
_cell.length_a   1.000
_cell.length_b   1.000
_cell.length_c   1.000
_cell.angle_alpha   90.00
_cell.angle_beta   90.00
_cell.angle_gamma   90.00
#
_symmetry.space_group_name_H-M   'P 1'
#
loop_
_entity.id
_entity.type
_entity.pdbx_description
1 polymer ?
#
loop_
_entity_poly.entity_id
_entity_poly.type
_entity_poly.pdbx_seq_one_letter_code
_entity_poly.pdbx_strand_id
1 'polypeptide(L)'
;IHPVRYPATATANATVTDRSTPGWSAVGTNRLGETTIHVMFWLERMVPRPDDAIRTSYEHPLSAGLVGDRLVAYESVTGQQGYVWRTVWESPAEAREFHDGYLRLLRFRVGGDRLAPAAEGPGKRYVIRSGPFADAFRVRLDGDTVTIVNAPSVDGLETLHAPSG
;
A
#
# COMPACT_ATOMS: atom_id res chain seq x y z
N ILE A 1 16.12 -13.56 23.68
CA ILE A 1 14.98 -13.50 22.75
C ILE A 1 13.99 -12.52 23.36
N HIS A 2 14.00 -11.28 22.93
CA HIS A 2 12.93 -10.35 23.30
C HIS A 2 11.76 -10.61 22.34
N PRO A 3 10.57 -10.98 22.86
CA PRO A 3 9.39 -11.05 22.01
C PRO A 3 9.09 -9.62 21.54
N VAL A 4 8.99 -9.44 20.22
CA VAL A 4 8.44 -8.22 19.65
C VAL A 4 7.00 -8.12 20.18
N ARG A 5 6.77 -7.25 21.14
CA ARG A 5 5.44 -6.95 21.64
C ARG A 5 4.81 -5.97 20.66
N TYR A 6 4.03 -6.47 19.73
CA TYR A 6 3.05 -5.62 19.07
C TYR A 6 2.02 -5.19 20.13
N PRO A 7 1.91 -3.91 20.47
CA PRO A 7 0.89 -3.47 21.40
C PRO A 7 -0.48 -3.79 20.80
N ALA A 8 -1.33 -4.44 21.59
CA ALA A 8 -2.69 -4.85 21.16
C ALA A 8 -3.57 -3.67 20.70
N THR A 9 -3.22 -2.44 21.08
CA THR A 9 -3.85 -1.18 20.67
C THR A 9 -3.54 -0.74 19.24
N ALA A 10 -2.44 -1.19 18.65
CA ALA A 10 -2.03 -0.82 17.30
C ALA A 10 -3.01 -1.31 16.21
N THR A 11 -3.73 -2.37 16.48
CA THR A 11 -4.62 -3.02 15.51
C THR A 11 -5.94 -2.28 15.29
N ALA A 12 -6.31 -1.34 16.14
CA ALA A 12 -7.62 -0.69 16.11
C ALA A 12 -7.71 0.48 15.10
N ASN A 13 -6.58 1.06 14.70
CA ASN A 13 -6.57 2.32 13.93
C ASN A 13 -6.47 2.15 12.42
N ALA A 14 -6.14 0.97 11.92
CA ALA A 14 -6.06 0.71 10.48
C ALA A 14 -7.42 0.24 9.93
N THR A 15 -8.44 1.10 9.99
CA THR A 15 -9.76 0.80 9.43
C THR A 15 -9.87 1.39 8.02
N VAL A 16 -10.24 0.57 7.05
CA VAL A 16 -10.64 1.03 5.72
C VAL A 16 -12.13 1.33 5.77
N THR A 17 -12.50 2.59 5.60
CA THR A 17 -13.90 2.98 5.41
C THR A 17 -14.29 2.62 3.99
N ASP A 18 -15.35 1.85 3.82
CA ASP A 18 -15.89 1.56 2.50
C ASP A 18 -16.46 2.85 1.88
N ARG A 19 -15.94 3.22 0.75
CA ARG A 19 -16.34 4.39 -0.06
C ARG A 19 -16.57 3.99 -1.51
N SER A 20 -16.79 2.70 -1.74
CA SER A 20 -17.10 2.18 -3.07
C SER A 20 -18.47 2.67 -3.52
N THR A 21 -18.58 2.95 -4.82
CA THR A 21 -19.87 3.23 -5.45
C THR A 21 -20.59 1.91 -5.78
N PRO A 22 -21.90 1.95 -6.03
CA PRO A 22 -22.62 0.78 -6.54
C PRO A 22 -21.92 0.18 -7.76
N GLY A 23 -21.65 -1.10 -7.72
CA GLY A 23 -20.88 -1.83 -8.76
C GLY A 23 -19.56 -2.40 -8.28
N TRP A 24 -19.11 -2.04 -7.08
CA TRP A 24 -17.99 -2.67 -6.38
C TRP A 24 -18.46 -3.34 -5.10
N SER A 25 -17.93 -4.51 -4.79
CA SER A 25 -18.22 -5.24 -3.56
C SER A 25 -16.92 -5.69 -2.90
N ALA A 26 -16.81 -5.51 -1.59
CA ALA A 26 -15.70 -6.06 -0.83
C ALA A 26 -15.78 -7.60 -0.82
N VAL A 27 -14.72 -8.26 -1.28
CA VAL A 27 -14.67 -9.73 -1.40
C VAL A 27 -13.69 -10.37 -0.43
N GLY A 28 -12.86 -9.58 0.22
CA GLY A 28 -11.91 -10.08 1.21
C GLY A 28 -11.22 -8.98 1.98
N THR A 29 -10.68 -9.33 3.13
CA THR A 29 -9.88 -8.44 3.97
C THR A 29 -8.68 -9.17 4.52
N ASN A 30 -7.53 -8.47 4.60
CA ASN A 30 -6.29 -9.04 5.12
C ASN A 30 -5.50 -7.98 5.89
N ARG A 31 -4.49 -8.44 6.63
CA ARG A 31 -3.41 -7.65 7.22
C ARG A 31 -2.11 -8.23 6.72
N LEU A 32 -1.28 -7.41 6.14
CA LEU A 32 0.00 -7.85 5.58
C LEU A 32 1.10 -7.86 6.64
N GLY A 33 1.10 -6.88 7.54
CA GLY A 33 2.08 -6.75 8.60
C GLY A 33 3.47 -6.34 8.10
N GLU A 34 4.34 -5.99 9.05
CA GLU A 34 5.69 -5.48 8.80
C GLU A 34 6.54 -6.46 7.98
N THR A 35 6.51 -7.75 8.33
CA THR A 35 7.27 -8.78 7.61
C THR A 35 6.92 -8.86 6.13
N THR A 36 5.64 -8.78 5.79
CA THR A 36 5.19 -8.82 4.39
C THR A 36 5.63 -7.58 3.63
N ILE A 37 5.57 -6.41 4.28
CA ILE A 37 6.08 -5.14 3.71
C ILE A 37 7.58 -5.26 3.44
N HIS A 38 8.35 -5.77 4.41
CA HIS A 38 9.78 -5.99 4.23
C HIS A 38 10.07 -6.92 3.04
N VAL A 39 9.37 -8.07 2.98
CA VAL A 39 9.52 -9.04 1.87
C VAL A 39 9.16 -8.41 0.53
N MET A 40 8.12 -7.60 0.47
CA MET A 40 7.73 -6.88 -0.74
C MET A 40 8.88 -6.00 -1.28
N PHE A 41 9.53 -5.22 -0.41
CA PHE A 41 10.68 -4.40 -0.80
C PHE A 41 11.94 -5.22 -1.09
N TRP A 42 12.15 -6.32 -0.37
CA TRP A 42 13.26 -7.22 -0.62
C TRP A 42 13.16 -7.91 -1.98
N LEU A 43 12.00 -8.40 -2.37
CA LEU A 43 11.79 -9.03 -3.67
C LEU A 43 12.13 -8.07 -4.84
N GLU A 44 11.98 -6.78 -4.63
CA GLU A 44 12.35 -5.73 -5.58
C GLU A 44 13.81 -5.24 -5.41
N ARG A 45 14.61 -5.90 -4.56
CA ARG A 45 16.00 -5.54 -4.27
C ARG A 45 16.17 -4.11 -3.74
N MET A 46 15.14 -3.55 -3.15
CA MET A 46 15.15 -2.21 -2.54
C MET A 46 15.71 -2.23 -1.12
N VAL A 47 15.74 -3.39 -0.50
CA VAL A 47 16.33 -3.65 0.82
C VAL A 47 17.30 -4.83 0.71
N PRO A 48 18.36 -4.89 1.54
CA PRO A 48 19.27 -6.02 1.58
C PRO A 48 18.52 -7.31 1.88
N ARG A 49 19.05 -8.42 1.35
CA ARG A 49 18.59 -9.76 1.76
C ARG A 49 18.85 -9.91 3.26
N PRO A 50 17.90 -10.42 4.04
CA PRO A 50 18.19 -10.82 5.41
C PRO A 50 19.38 -11.80 5.38
N ASP A 51 20.45 -11.50 6.08
CA ASP A 51 21.59 -12.42 6.19
C ASP A 51 21.09 -13.74 6.75
N ASP A 52 21.55 -14.87 6.20
CA ASP A 52 21.22 -16.23 6.64
C ASP A 52 21.75 -16.53 8.08
N ALA A 53 22.45 -15.60 8.70
CA ALA A 53 22.97 -15.69 10.03
C ALA A 53 21.92 -15.27 11.08
N ILE A 54 21.02 -16.19 11.46
CA ILE A 54 20.39 -16.33 12.80
C ILE A 54 19.70 -15.08 13.41
N ARG A 55 19.80 -13.89 12.85
CA ARG A 55 19.11 -12.66 13.25
C ARG A 55 18.52 -11.98 12.03
N THR A 56 17.37 -12.42 11.61
CA THR A 56 16.54 -11.67 10.69
C THR A 56 16.01 -10.44 11.43
N SER A 57 16.78 -9.35 11.40
CA SER A 57 16.22 -8.05 11.73
C SER A 57 15.38 -7.64 10.53
N TYR A 58 14.07 -7.66 10.67
CA TYR A 58 13.14 -7.06 9.70
C TYR A 58 13.07 -5.54 9.87
N GLU A 59 13.93 -4.98 10.73
CA GLU A 59 14.05 -3.55 10.98
C GLU A 59 14.71 -2.87 9.78
N HIS A 60 13.90 -2.36 8.90
CA HIS A 60 14.36 -1.53 7.79
C HIS A 60 13.47 -0.28 7.70
N PRO A 61 14.02 0.91 7.40
CA PRO A 61 13.24 2.15 7.35
C PRO A 61 11.94 2.08 6.53
N LEU A 62 11.88 1.20 5.52
CA LEU A 62 10.68 1.04 4.69
C LEU A 62 9.58 0.16 5.33
N SER A 63 9.85 -0.51 6.43
CA SER A 63 8.90 -1.41 7.10
C SER A 63 8.82 -1.22 8.61
N ALA A 64 9.86 -0.68 9.23
CA ALA A 64 9.89 -0.42 10.67
C ALA A 64 8.87 0.65 11.08
N GLY A 65 8.33 0.53 12.28
CA GLY A 65 7.36 1.47 12.83
C GLY A 65 5.93 1.28 12.34
N LEU A 66 5.61 0.16 11.67
CA LEU A 66 4.25 -0.16 11.32
C LEU A 66 3.42 -0.43 12.58
N VAL A 67 2.44 0.43 12.87
CA VAL A 67 1.48 0.25 13.97
C VAL A 67 0.38 -0.74 13.58
N GLY A 68 -0.07 -0.68 12.34
CA GLY A 68 -1.07 -1.61 11.82
C GLY A 68 -1.42 -1.34 10.37
N ASP A 69 -2.05 -2.33 9.76
CA ASP A 69 -2.51 -2.22 8.39
C ASP A 69 -3.83 -2.95 8.16
N ARG A 70 -4.52 -2.57 7.10
CA ARG A 70 -5.71 -3.24 6.60
C ARG A 70 -5.77 -3.14 5.08
N LEU A 71 -5.84 -4.29 4.43
CA LEU A 71 -6.12 -4.41 3.01
C LEU A 71 -7.54 -4.94 2.83
N VAL A 72 -8.33 -4.28 2.00
CA VAL A 72 -9.66 -4.75 1.57
C VAL A 72 -9.61 -4.94 0.06
N ALA A 73 -9.88 -6.15 -0.38
CA ALA A 73 -10.01 -6.50 -1.79
C ALA A 73 -11.45 -6.30 -2.25
N TYR A 74 -11.60 -5.79 -3.47
CA TYR A 74 -12.88 -5.51 -4.10
C TYR A 74 -12.96 -6.18 -5.46
N GLU A 75 -14.19 -6.55 -5.84
CA GLU A 75 -14.53 -7.02 -7.18
C GLU A 75 -15.69 -6.20 -7.73
N SER A 76 -15.61 -5.82 -9.00
CA SER A 76 -16.70 -5.12 -9.69
C SER A 76 -17.70 -6.12 -10.26
N VAL A 77 -18.88 -5.61 -10.60
CA VAL A 77 -19.93 -6.41 -11.29
C VAL A 77 -19.47 -6.98 -12.65
N THR A 78 -18.39 -6.45 -13.21
CA THR A 78 -17.77 -6.95 -14.46
C THR A 78 -16.58 -7.87 -14.20
N GLY A 79 -16.33 -8.28 -12.95
CA GLY A 79 -15.21 -9.15 -12.57
C GLY A 79 -13.83 -8.44 -12.51
N GLN A 80 -13.80 -7.11 -12.57
CA GLN A 80 -12.57 -6.37 -12.37
C GLN A 80 -12.21 -6.38 -10.89
N GLN A 81 -10.91 -6.43 -10.58
CA GLN A 81 -10.40 -6.46 -9.22
C GLN A 81 -9.66 -5.17 -8.86
N GLY A 82 -9.70 -4.84 -7.59
CA GLY A 82 -8.96 -3.72 -7.02
C GLY A 82 -8.83 -3.88 -5.52
N TYR A 83 -8.06 -2.98 -4.88
CA TYR A 83 -7.94 -3.00 -3.42
C TYR A 83 -7.76 -1.60 -2.85
N VAL A 84 -8.09 -1.49 -1.57
CA VAL A 84 -7.71 -0.37 -0.71
C VAL A 84 -6.82 -0.92 0.40
N TRP A 85 -5.60 -0.39 0.51
CA TRP A 85 -4.68 -0.75 1.56
C TRP A 85 -4.32 0.49 2.38
N ARG A 86 -4.63 0.44 3.66
CA ARG A 86 -4.32 1.49 4.63
C ARG A 86 -3.29 0.98 5.61
N THR A 87 -2.23 1.77 5.81
CA THR A 87 -1.17 1.53 6.78
C THR A 87 -1.10 2.70 7.75
N VAL A 88 -0.85 2.43 9.03
CA VAL A 88 -0.67 3.41 10.09
C VAL A 88 0.70 3.18 10.71
N TRP A 89 1.44 4.25 10.95
CA TRP A 89 2.84 4.25 11.37
C TRP A 89 3.02 4.96 12.70
N GLU A 90 4.11 4.68 13.41
CA GLU A 90 4.42 5.31 14.70
C GLU A 90 4.64 6.82 14.59
N SER A 91 5.07 7.28 13.41
CA SER A 91 5.29 8.70 13.15
C SER A 91 5.02 9.09 11.69
N PRO A 92 4.75 10.39 11.42
CA PRO A 92 4.67 10.90 10.05
C PRO A 92 5.96 10.73 9.23
N ALA A 93 7.11 10.61 9.90
CA ALA A 93 8.39 10.38 9.23
C ALA A 93 8.45 8.97 8.64
N GLU A 94 8.10 7.95 9.43
CA GLU A 94 8.04 6.55 8.98
C GLU A 94 6.97 6.33 7.92
N ALA A 95 5.80 6.96 8.08
CA ALA A 95 4.77 6.95 7.04
C ALA A 95 5.29 7.51 5.70
N ARG A 96 6.10 8.57 5.75
CA ARG A 96 6.72 9.18 4.57
C ARG A 96 7.78 8.27 3.96
N GLU A 97 8.61 7.61 4.76
CA GLU A 97 9.62 6.66 4.28
C GLU A 97 8.96 5.50 3.53
N PHE A 98 7.92 4.92 4.10
CA PHE A 98 7.11 3.89 3.42
C PHE A 98 6.46 4.42 2.14
N HIS A 99 5.79 5.57 2.19
CA HIS A 99 5.15 6.21 1.04
C HIS A 99 6.13 6.38 -0.12
N ASP A 100 7.30 6.97 0.15
CA ASP A 100 8.31 7.24 -0.87
C ASP A 100 8.95 5.94 -1.37
N GLY A 101 9.13 4.95 -0.49
CA GLY A 101 9.55 3.60 -0.83
C GLY A 101 8.56 2.92 -1.76
N TYR A 102 7.27 3.00 -1.47
CA TYR A 102 6.22 2.42 -2.31
C TYR A 102 6.14 3.07 -3.70
N LEU A 103 6.31 4.38 -3.79
CA LEU A 103 6.39 5.08 -5.07
C LEU A 103 7.63 4.64 -5.88
N ARG A 104 8.77 4.40 -5.23
CA ARG A 104 9.96 3.83 -5.90
C ARG A 104 9.69 2.41 -6.39
N LEU A 105 9.01 1.58 -5.60
CA LEU A 105 8.63 0.23 -5.98
C LEU A 105 7.74 0.24 -7.23
N LEU A 106 6.74 1.10 -7.30
CA LEU A 106 5.91 1.25 -8.49
C LEU A 106 6.75 1.63 -9.71
N ARG A 107 7.68 2.58 -9.59
CA ARG A 107 8.60 2.97 -10.67
C ARG A 107 9.49 1.82 -11.12
N PHE A 108 10.02 1.05 -10.18
CA PHE A 108 10.88 -0.09 -10.46
C PHE A 108 10.15 -1.16 -11.28
N ARG A 109 8.91 -1.49 -10.90
CA ARG A 109 8.08 -2.47 -11.61
C ARG A 109 7.73 -2.07 -13.03
N VAL A 110 7.74 -0.78 -13.32
CA VAL A 110 7.43 -0.25 -14.65
C VAL A 110 8.67 -0.09 -15.52
N GLY A 111 9.86 -0.39 -15.03
CA GLY A 111 11.11 -0.17 -15.76
C GLY A 111 11.45 1.32 -15.87
N GLY A 112 11.44 2.04 -14.77
CA GLY A 112 11.90 3.42 -14.68
C GLY A 112 10.83 4.47 -15.03
N ASP A 113 10.90 5.08 -16.20
CA ASP A 113 10.16 6.30 -16.54
C ASP A 113 8.70 6.11 -16.99
N ARG A 114 8.14 4.92 -16.88
CA ARG A 114 6.78 4.63 -17.37
C ARG A 114 5.67 4.98 -16.39
N LEU A 115 6.00 5.42 -15.18
CA LEU A 115 5.04 5.91 -14.22
C LEU A 115 4.66 7.35 -14.57
N ALA A 116 3.57 7.52 -15.29
CA ALA A 116 3.03 8.83 -15.57
C ALA A 116 2.13 9.27 -14.40
N PRO A 117 2.35 10.45 -13.78
CA PRO A 117 1.36 11.00 -12.88
C PRO A 117 0.08 11.24 -13.69
N ALA A 118 -1.00 10.57 -13.35
CA ALA A 118 -2.30 10.87 -13.91
C ALA A 118 -2.90 12.06 -13.15
N ALA A 119 -3.36 13.05 -13.88
CA ALA A 119 -4.04 14.28 -13.47
C ALA A 119 -4.14 14.64 -11.97
N GLU A 120 -4.10 15.94 -11.70
CA GLU A 120 -4.17 16.52 -10.36
C GLU A 120 -5.49 16.20 -9.63
N GLY A 121 -5.37 15.76 -8.38
CA GLY A 121 -6.49 15.47 -7.48
C GLY A 121 -5.95 15.16 -6.08
N PRO A 122 -6.80 14.98 -5.05
CA PRO A 122 -6.34 14.64 -3.70
C PRO A 122 -5.61 13.30 -3.68
N GLY A 123 -4.30 13.33 -3.55
CA GLY A 123 -3.39 12.21 -3.69
C GLY A 123 -2.80 12.08 -5.10
N LYS A 124 -1.56 11.60 -5.16
CA LYS A 124 -0.89 11.39 -6.46
C LYS A 124 -1.42 10.13 -7.11
N ARG A 125 -1.86 10.24 -8.36
CA ARG A 125 -2.31 9.12 -9.18
C ARG A 125 -1.21 8.68 -10.12
N TYR A 126 -1.11 7.38 -10.31
CA TYR A 126 -0.11 6.74 -11.16
C TYR A 126 -0.79 5.71 -12.05
N VAL A 127 -0.35 5.61 -13.30
CA VAL A 127 -0.86 4.61 -14.24
C VAL A 127 0.31 3.82 -14.80
N ILE A 128 0.28 2.52 -14.58
CA ILE A 128 1.14 1.56 -15.25
C ILE A 128 0.41 1.08 -16.49
N ARG A 129 0.88 1.47 -17.68
CA ARG A 129 0.14 1.30 -18.94
C ARG A 129 0.29 -0.09 -19.57
N SER A 130 1.29 -0.87 -19.17
CA SER A 130 1.57 -2.15 -19.79
C SER A 130 2.37 -3.07 -18.89
N GLY A 131 2.31 -4.36 -19.14
CA GLY A 131 2.99 -5.39 -18.38
C GLY A 131 2.08 -6.07 -17.35
N PRO A 132 2.62 -7.01 -16.58
CA PRO A 132 1.82 -7.80 -15.61
C PRO A 132 1.26 -6.99 -14.43
N PHE A 133 1.68 -5.74 -14.28
CA PHE A 133 1.24 -4.82 -13.24
C PHE A 133 0.52 -3.59 -13.82
N ALA A 134 -0.01 -3.72 -15.06
CA ALA A 134 -0.74 -2.64 -15.72
C ALA A 134 -2.04 -2.34 -14.96
N ASP A 135 -2.04 -1.23 -14.22
CA ASP A 135 -3.13 -0.78 -13.36
C ASP A 135 -2.99 0.72 -13.06
N ALA A 136 -4.02 1.28 -12.44
CA ALA A 136 -3.98 2.61 -11.85
C ALA A 136 -3.79 2.52 -10.33
N PHE A 137 -3.05 3.47 -9.78
CA PHE A 137 -2.79 3.59 -8.34
C PHE A 137 -3.04 5.01 -7.88
N ARG A 138 -3.63 5.16 -6.71
CA ARG A 138 -3.67 6.40 -5.95
C ARG A 138 -2.99 6.18 -4.62
N VAL A 139 -1.93 6.94 -4.35
CA VAL A 139 -1.15 6.86 -3.10
C VAL A 139 -1.27 8.19 -2.38
N ARG A 140 -1.81 8.16 -1.16
CA ARG A 140 -2.02 9.33 -0.31
C ARG A 140 -1.29 9.15 1.01
N LEU A 141 -0.49 10.15 1.37
CA LEU A 141 0.09 10.32 2.69
C LEU A 141 -0.73 11.37 3.45
N ASP A 142 -1.15 11.04 4.66
CA ASP A 142 -1.92 11.92 5.56
C ASP A 142 -1.45 11.70 7.00
N GLY A 143 -0.58 12.60 7.49
CA GLY A 143 0.07 12.44 8.78
C GLY A 143 0.87 11.14 8.88
N ASP A 144 0.50 10.29 9.81
CA ASP A 144 1.07 8.96 10.08
C ASP A 144 0.45 7.83 9.25
N THR A 145 -0.42 8.16 8.31
CA THR A 145 -1.21 7.17 7.57
C THR A 145 -0.92 7.24 6.08
N VAL A 146 -0.71 6.06 5.45
CA VAL A 146 -0.65 5.94 3.99
C VAL A 146 -1.84 5.12 3.51
N THR A 147 -2.55 5.63 2.51
CA THR A 147 -3.64 4.92 1.84
C THR A 147 -3.30 4.69 0.38
N ILE A 148 -3.33 3.45 -0.03
CA ILE A 148 -3.09 3.01 -1.40
C ILE A 148 -4.39 2.44 -1.95
N VAL A 149 -4.82 2.96 -3.08
CA VAL A 149 -5.95 2.43 -3.86
C VAL A 149 -5.40 1.93 -5.18
N ASN A 150 -5.76 0.73 -5.54
CA ASN A 150 -5.45 0.11 -6.83
C ASN A 150 -6.74 -0.25 -7.55
N ALA A 151 -6.80 0.04 -8.83
CA ALA A 151 -7.90 -0.33 -9.71
C ALA A 151 -7.41 -0.45 -11.15
N PRO A 152 -8.15 -1.14 -12.06
CA PRO A 152 -7.74 -1.30 -13.45
C PRO A 152 -7.63 0.01 -14.25
N SER A 153 -8.25 1.07 -13.78
CA SER A 153 -8.26 2.39 -14.45
C SER A 153 -8.32 3.54 -13.46
N VAL A 154 -8.02 4.75 -13.94
CA VAL A 154 -8.15 5.98 -13.15
C VAL A 154 -9.60 6.18 -12.68
N ASP A 155 -10.57 5.98 -13.55
CA ASP A 155 -12.00 6.07 -13.19
C ASP A 155 -12.37 4.99 -12.16
N GLY A 156 -11.76 3.81 -12.26
CA GLY A 156 -11.88 2.75 -11.27
C GLY A 156 -11.41 3.16 -9.87
N LEU A 157 -10.35 3.96 -9.76
CA LEU A 157 -9.88 4.47 -8.46
C LEU A 157 -10.95 5.32 -7.75
N GLU A 158 -11.66 6.17 -8.51
CA GLU A 158 -12.68 7.07 -7.97
C GLU A 158 -13.95 6.32 -7.57
N THR A 159 -14.33 5.31 -8.37
CA THR A 159 -15.53 4.51 -8.11
C THR A 159 -15.29 3.46 -7.02
N LEU A 160 -14.07 2.91 -6.92
CA LEU A 160 -13.72 1.94 -5.89
C LEU A 160 -13.56 2.59 -4.52
N HIS A 161 -12.95 3.77 -4.46
CA HIS A 161 -12.74 4.47 -3.20
C HIS A 161 -12.71 5.99 -3.43
N ALA A 162 -13.89 6.62 -3.36
CA ALA A 162 -14.02 8.05 -3.53
C ALA A 162 -13.10 8.85 -2.58
N PRO A 163 -12.47 9.95 -3.04
CA PRO A 163 -11.69 10.82 -2.16
C PRO A 163 -12.55 11.36 -1.02
N SER A 164 -11.92 11.57 0.15
CA SER A 164 -12.54 12.41 1.18
C SER A 164 -12.60 13.84 0.66
N GLY A 165 -13.76 14.42 0.65
CA GLY A 165 -13.90 15.86 0.46
C GLY A 165 -13.21 16.65 1.57
#